data_3bd654a2989e6874c6d00bbd6e33df2d
#
_entry.id   3bd654a2989e6874c6d00bbd6e33df2d
#
_cell.length_a   1.000
_cell.length_b   1.000
_cell.length_c   1.000
_cell.angle_alpha   90.00
_cell.angle_beta   90.00
_cell.angle_gamma   90.00
#
_symmetry.space_group_name_H-M   'P 1'
#
loop_
_entity.id
_entity.type
_entity.pdbx_description
1 polymer ?
#
loop_
_entity_poly.entity_id
_entity_poly.type
_entity_poly.pdbx_seq_one_letter_code
_entity_poly.pdbx_strand_id
1 'polypeptide(L)'
;MAKICLVVTNGCAPDPRVERHARWLVEWGHDVTIFAWDREHSLDVKSERNGYVIQRMRTRKVTSSASIVRHKKGFLRSLKGQYDLIIYNDSDSIGTKNLDARFKILDLHDIAHAWPVMQKTSMLRRILSSRMKKALRNNTSRFDGFLTSSPGLSDYFDQEFQFKSTVLLNVRNASPLPRPMTKTIGFFGRIRDFEAMVSFVESCQRIGFHPIVAGDGPCVNQLLKRYPKLDYRGPFDDAQLSELMAEIDVMFAMYNPEKENIRQGALPVKMFDAAAFGRPSVTSAHVPMGDFCLKNKLGAVASFGNQDSVSTAIKEAYEMNVLSIYTEDDERQKFLTLIQSTLDT
;
A
#
# COMPACT_ATOMS: atom_id res chain seq x y z
N MET A 1 22.91 18.92 4.07
CA MET A 1 21.47 19.17 3.78
C MET A 1 21.28 19.10 2.27
N ALA A 2 20.48 18.14 1.81
CA ALA A 2 20.17 17.97 0.40
C ALA A 2 18.72 18.42 0.11
N LYS A 3 18.44 18.84 -1.12
CA LYS A 3 17.11 19.17 -1.60
C LYS A 3 16.53 17.96 -2.30
N ILE A 4 15.48 17.36 -1.71
CA ILE A 4 14.91 16.09 -2.16
C ILE A 4 13.45 16.29 -2.56
N CYS A 5 13.02 15.67 -3.66
CA CYS A 5 11.61 15.62 -3.97
C CYS A 5 11.11 14.18 -4.16
N LEU A 6 9.85 13.96 -3.77
CA LEU A 6 9.11 12.74 -4.02
C LEU A 6 8.03 13.04 -5.06
N VAL A 7 7.84 12.15 -6.01
CA VAL A 7 6.81 12.32 -7.06
C VAL A 7 5.78 11.20 -6.91
N VAL A 8 4.51 11.56 -6.79
CA VAL A 8 3.40 10.61 -6.67
C VAL A 8 2.24 11.01 -7.58
N THR A 9 1.55 10.01 -8.16
CA THR A 9 0.46 10.25 -9.12
C THR A 9 -0.92 10.26 -8.49
N ASN A 10 -1.02 10.38 -7.18
CA ASN A 10 -2.25 10.62 -6.41
C ASN A 10 -2.18 11.97 -5.70
N GLY A 11 -3.24 12.34 -4.96
CA GLY A 11 -3.33 13.61 -4.24
C GLY A 11 -2.50 13.71 -2.95
N CYS A 12 -1.84 12.64 -2.52
CA CYS A 12 -1.14 12.58 -1.22
C CYS A 12 -2.00 13.12 -0.07
N ALA A 13 -3.18 12.48 0.17
CA ALA A 13 -4.16 12.96 1.14
C ALA A 13 -5.03 11.82 1.74
N PRO A 14 -4.44 10.94 2.59
CA PRO A 14 -3.02 10.68 2.81
C PRO A 14 -2.41 9.71 1.80
N ASP A 15 -1.08 9.69 1.74
CA ASP A 15 -0.27 8.59 1.21
C ASP A 15 0.72 8.15 2.28
N PRO A 16 0.37 7.18 3.14
CA PRO A 16 1.15 6.87 4.33
C PRO A 16 2.60 6.46 4.06
N ARG A 17 2.89 5.80 2.91
CA ARG A 17 4.25 5.40 2.56
C ARG A 17 5.09 6.60 2.14
N VAL A 18 4.57 7.41 1.24
CA VAL A 18 5.27 8.59 0.72
C VAL A 18 5.48 9.64 1.82
N GLU A 19 4.45 9.88 2.64
CA GLU A 19 4.53 10.84 3.75
C GLU A 19 5.49 10.37 4.85
N ARG A 20 5.56 9.05 5.12
CA ARG A 20 6.53 8.46 6.04
C ARG A 20 7.97 8.66 5.54
N HIS A 21 8.25 8.39 4.28
CA HIS A 21 9.57 8.63 3.69
C HIS A 21 9.95 10.12 3.73
N ALA A 22 9.01 11.02 3.43
CA ALA A 22 9.23 12.45 3.51
C ALA A 22 9.57 12.91 4.94
N ARG A 23 8.83 12.41 5.94
CA ARG A 23 9.08 12.70 7.35
C ARG A 23 10.49 12.23 7.77
N TRP A 24 10.88 11.00 7.44
CA TRP A 24 12.23 10.49 7.77
C TRP A 24 13.34 11.33 7.15
N LEU A 25 13.16 11.82 5.92
CA LEU A 25 14.12 12.71 5.27
C LEU A 25 14.22 14.08 5.94
N VAL A 26 13.09 14.66 6.38
CA VAL A 26 13.07 15.93 7.14
C VAL A 26 13.75 15.75 8.50
N GLU A 27 13.41 14.70 9.24
CA GLU A 27 14.03 14.36 10.51
C GLU A 27 15.56 14.19 10.38
N TRP A 28 16.02 13.78 9.22
CA TRP A 28 17.46 13.65 8.90
C TRP A 28 18.09 14.95 8.40
N GLY A 29 17.34 16.04 8.34
CA GLY A 29 17.84 17.39 8.04
C GLY A 29 17.86 17.77 6.57
N HIS A 30 17.02 17.14 5.73
CA HIS A 30 16.87 17.49 4.31
C HIS A 30 15.69 18.44 4.07
N ASP A 31 15.75 19.21 2.97
CA ASP A 31 14.63 20.00 2.43
C ASP A 31 13.79 19.10 1.51
N VAL A 32 12.53 18.90 1.88
CA VAL A 32 11.69 17.86 1.23
C VAL A 32 10.42 18.45 0.64
N THR A 33 10.21 18.18 -0.64
CA THR A 33 8.97 18.51 -1.37
C THR A 33 8.33 17.26 -1.95
N ILE A 34 7.02 17.08 -1.74
CA ILE A 34 6.22 16.06 -2.42
C ILE A 34 5.47 16.73 -3.57
N PHE A 35 5.69 16.28 -4.80
CA PHE A 35 4.85 16.62 -5.94
C PHE A 35 3.74 15.60 -6.11
N ALA A 36 2.50 16.03 -5.91
CA ALA A 36 1.30 15.20 -5.96
C ALA A 36 0.35 15.64 -7.07
N TRP A 37 -0.49 14.72 -7.56
CA TRP A 37 -1.48 15.00 -8.59
C TRP A 37 -2.89 15.04 -8.00
N ASP A 38 -3.43 16.25 -7.78
CA ASP A 38 -4.84 16.44 -7.40
C ASP A 38 -5.76 16.23 -8.62
N ARG A 39 -6.21 14.99 -8.80
CA ARG A 39 -7.02 14.57 -9.94
C ARG A 39 -8.44 15.12 -9.91
N GLU A 40 -8.96 15.38 -8.73
CA GLU A 40 -10.36 15.77 -8.48
C GLU A 40 -10.52 17.27 -8.22
N HIS A 41 -9.40 17.98 -8.04
CA HIS A 41 -9.36 19.40 -7.69
C HIS A 41 -10.03 19.71 -6.34
N SER A 42 -9.93 18.80 -5.40
CA SER A 42 -10.59 18.84 -4.09
C SER A 42 -9.66 19.19 -2.93
N LEU A 43 -8.34 19.24 -3.17
CA LEU A 43 -7.34 19.43 -2.13
C LEU A 43 -6.66 20.80 -2.27
N ASP A 44 -6.06 21.31 -1.20
CA ASP A 44 -5.26 22.54 -1.26
C ASP A 44 -4.05 22.36 -2.20
N VAL A 45 -3.74 23.37 -2.99
CA VAL A 45 -2.61 23.36 -3.95
C VAL A 45 -1.29 23.18 -3.23
N LYS A 46 -1.16 23.76 -2.05
CA LYS A 46 0.02 23.64 -1.19
C LYS A 46 -0.41 23.36 0.24
N SER A 47 0.22 22.39 0.87
CA SER A 47 0.10 22.14 2.30
C SER A 47 1.46 21.79 2.88
N GLU A 48 1.66 22.08 4.15
CA GLU A 48 2.88 21.77 4.89
C GLU A 48 2.53 20.83 6.02
N ARG A 49 3.29 19.77 6.20
CA ARG A 49 3.11 18.77 7.25
C ARG A 49 4.47 18.27 7.72
N ASN A 50 4.67 18.17 9.02
CA ASN A 50 5.89 17.58 9.61
C ASN A 50 7.19 18.09 8.98
N GLY A 51 7.24 19.38 8.55
CA GLY A 51 8.41 20.01 7.94
C GLY A 51 8.62 19.74 6.45
N TYR A 52 7.80 18.93 5.77
CA TYR A 52 7.82 18.81 4.32
C TYR A 52 6.65 19.54 3.65
N VAL A 53 6.86 19.95 2.41
CA VAL A 53 5.85 20.62 1.59
C VAL A 53 5.19 19.64 0.62
N ILE A 54 3.86 19.61 0.56
CA ILE A 54 3.11 18.92 -0.49
C ILE A 54 2.65 19.97 -1.50
N GLN A 55 3.16 19.88 -2.73
CA GLN A 55 2.75 20.73 -3.84
C GLN A 55 1.89 19.92 -4.81
N ARG A 56 0.60 20.27 -4.89
CA ARG A 56 -0.37 19.56 -5.72
C ARG A 56 -0.56 20.26 -7.05
N MET A 57 -0.31 19.50 -8.10
CA MET A 57 -0.54 19.97 -9.47
C MET A 57 -1.91 19.53 -9.94
N ARG A 58 -2.63 20.45 -10.60
CA ARG A 58 -3.93 20.21 -11.20
C ARG A 58 -3.81 20.20 -12.71
N THR A 59 -4.32 19.18 -13.33
CA THR A 59 -4.54 19.11 -14.79
C THR A 59 -6.03 19.29 -15.07
N ARG A 60 -6.54 18.84 -16.22
CA ARG A 60 -7.99 18.68 -16.36
C ARG A 60 -8.51 17.64 -15.38
N LYS A 61 -9.70 17.87 -14.83
CA LYS A 61 -10.34 16.96 -13.87
C LYS A 61 -10.43 15.53 -14.42
N VAL A 62 -10.08 14.57 -13.60
CA VAL A 62 -10.06 13.15 -13.99
C VAL A 62 -11.38 12.51 -13.58
N THR A 63 -12.13 12.02 -14.53
CA THR A 63 -13.46 11.43 -14.30
C THR A 63 -13.52 9.92 -14.57
N SER A 64 -12.46 9.35 -15.14
CA SER A 64 -12.40 7.92 -15.47
C SER A 64 -10.96 7.42 -15.56
N SER A 65 -10.77 6.10 -15.52
CA SER A 65 -9.44 5.47 -15.69
C SER A 65 -8.78 5.81 -17.02
N ALA A 66 -9.53 5.99 -18.10
CA ALA A 66 -9.01 6.42 -19.40
C ALA A 66 -8.49 7.87 -19.36
N SER A 67 -9.16 8.75 -18.59
CA SER A 67 -8.72 10.13 -18.41
C SER A 67 -7.46 10.22 -17.54
N ILE A 68 -7.21 9.28 -16.62
CA ILE A 68 -5.93 9.17 -15.90
C ILE A 68 -4.77 9.04 -16.90
N VAL A 69 -4.84 8.05 -17.80
CA VAL A 69 -3.79 7.79 -18.80
C VAL A 69 -3.56 9.01 -19.68
N ARG A 70 -4.65 9.69 -20.09
CA ARG A 70 -4.60 10.87 -20.95
C ARG A 70 -3.92 12.07 -20.28
N HIS A 71 -4.24 12.35 -19.02
CA HIS A 71 -3.82 13.57 -18.33
C HIS A 71 -2.52 13.40 -17.52
N LYS A 72 -2.11 12.17 -17.20
CA LYS A 72 -0.87 11.87 -16.49
C LYS A 72 0.36 12.54 -17.11
N LYS A 73 0.47 12.47 -18.44
CA LYS A 73 1.58 13.11 -19.16
C LYS A 73 1.62 14.64 -18.98
N GLY A 74 0.45 15.27 -18.88
CA GLY A 74 0.33 16.70 -18.58
C GLY A 74 0.84 17.02 -17.18
N PHE A 75 0.43 16.22 -16.18
CA PHE A 75 0.92 16.30 -14.82
C PHE A 75 2.45 16.19 -14.76
N LEU A 76 3.03 15.10 -15.29
CA LEU A 76 4.48 14.88 -15.25
C LEU A 76 5.28 15.98 -15.96
N ARG A 77 4.73 16.60 -17.00
CA ARG A 77 5.35 17.73 -17.71
C ARG A 77 5.25 19.06 -16.97
N SER A 78 4.27 19.20 -16.08
CA SER A 78 4.08 20.44 -15.30
C SER A 78 5.07 20.54 -14.14
N LEU A 79 5.67 19.42 -13.74
CA LEU A 79 6.68 19.40 -12.67
C LEU A 79 7.97 20.04 -13.13
N LYS A 80 8.52 20.95 -12.31
CA LYS A 80 9.74 21.71 -12.61
C LYS A 80 10.61 21.85 -11.35
N GLY A 81 11.89 21.91 -11.55
CA GLY A 81 12.86 22.18 -10.50
C GLY A 81 14.13 21.37 -10.64
N GLN A 82 15.14 21.74 -9.82
CA GLN A 82 16.38 21.02 -9.69
C GLN A 82 16.51 20.56 -8.23
N TYR A 83 16.90 19.32 -8.04
CA TYR A 83 17.02 18.64 -6.77
C TYR A 83 18.31 17.84 -6.71
N ASP A 84 18.76 17.50 -5.53
CA ASP A 84 19.89 16.57 -5.36
C ASP A 84 19.42 15.14 -5.60
N LEU A 85 18.19 14.81 -5.15
CA LEU A 85 17.58 13.50 -5.30
C LEU A 85 16.09 13.60 -5.65
N ILE A 86 15.64 12.75 -6.58
CA ILE A 86 14.22 12.51 -6.84
C ILE A 86 13.88 11.06 -6.46
N ILE A 87 12.82 10.87 -5.67
CA ILE A 87 12.22 9.56 -5.41
C ILE A 87 10.91 9.47 -6.18
N TYR A 88 10.87 8.63 -7.20
CA TYR A 88 9.67 8.32 -7.97
C TYR A 88 8.89 7.21 -7.30
N ASN A 89 7.62 7.44 -6.97
CA ASN A 89 6.75 6.45 -6.34
C ASN A 89 5.90 5.78 -7.41
N ASP A 90 6.12 4.50 -7.60
CA ASP A 90 5.64 3.64 -8.68
C ASP A 90 6.08 4.03 -10.10
N SER A 91 6.03 3.06 -11.00
CA SER A 91 6.46 3.22 -12.38
C SER A 91 5.60 4.20 -13.19
N ASP A 92 4.45 4.58 -12.69
CA ASP A 92 3.56 5.55 -13.34
C ASP A 92 3.92 7.02 -13.04
N SER A 93 4.81 7.27 -12.07
CA SER A 93 5.37 8.59 -11.76
C SER A 93 6.57 8.97 -12.63
N ILE A 94 7.13 8.01 -13.38
CA ILE A 94 8.29 8.21 -14.26
C ILE A 94 7.91 9.06 -15.49
N GLY A 95 8.86 9.88 -15.99
CA GLY A 95 8.69 10.60 -17.25
C GLY A 95 8.51 12.11 -17.11
N THR A 96 8.96 12.67 -16.00
CA THR A 96 9.14 14.11 -15.84
C THR A 96 10.16 14.65 -16.85
N LYS A 97 9.90 15.84 -17.39
CA LYS A 97 10.80 16.45 -18.40
C LYS A 97 11.60 17.64 -17.87
N ASN A 98 10.97 18.41 -16.99
CA ASN A 98 11.52 19.68 -16.49
C ASN A 98 11.88 19.58 -15.00
N LEU A 99 11.78 18.39 -14.44
CA LEU A 99 12.21 18.07 -13.11
C LEU A 99 13.50 17.25 -13.23
N ASP A 100 14.57 17.74 -12.70
CA ASP A 100 15.90 17.11 -12.80
C ASP A 100 16.57 16.97 -11.45
N ALA A 101 17.43 15.97 -11.33
CA ALA A 101 18.22 15.73 -10.14
C ALA A 101 19.52 15.00 -10.50
N ARG A 102 20.51 15.15 -9.61
CA ARG A 102 21.77 14.41 -9.68
C ARG A 102 21.53 12.91 -9.54
N PHE A 103 20.65 12.51 -8.59
CA PHE A 103 20.31 11.12 -8.31
C PHE A 103 18.81 10.85 -8.41
N LYS A 104 18.46 9.61 -8.76
CA LYS A 104 17.07 9.17 -8.96
C LYS A 104 16.86 7.79 -8.34
N ILE A 105 15.89 7.68 -7.44
CA ILE A 105 15.46 6.41 -6.85
C ILE A 105 14.03 6.10 -7.32
N LEU A 106 13.75 4.83 -7.56
CA LEU A 106 12.42 4.34 -7.90
C LEU A 106 11.88 3.43 -6.79
N ASP A 107 10.80 3.86 -6.16
CA ASP A 107 10.06 3.08 -5.15
C ASP A 107 8.89 2.36 -5.81
N LEU A 108 8.99 1.05 -5.96
CA LEU A 108 8.02 0.18 -6.60
C LEU A 108 7.26 -0.62 -5.53
N HIS A 109 6.13 -0.11 -5.11
CA HIS A 109 5.30 -0.74 -4.07
C HIS A 109 4.04 -1.43 -4.62
N ASP A 110 3.80 -1.35 -5.94
CA ASP A 110 2.79 -2.13 -6.65
C ASP A 110 3.26 -2.47 -8.08
N ILE A 111 2.60 -3.45 -8.70
CA ILE A 111 2.85 -3.84 -10.10
C ILE A 111 1.94 -3.02 -11.01
N ALA A 112 2.28 -1.74 -11.21
CA ALA A 112 1.44 -0.79 -11.93
C ALA A 112 1.10 -1.24 -13.37
N HIS A 113 1.97 -1.99 -14.05
CA HIS A 113 1.67 -2.52 -15.38
C HIS A 113 0.64 -3.66 -15.38
N ALA A 114 0.32 -4.25 -14.22
CA ALA A 114 -0.78 -5.21 -14.10
C ALA A 114 -2.16 -4.53 -13.98
N TRP A 115 -2.24 -3.28 -13.54
CA TRP A 115 -3.53 -2.59 -13.33
C TRP A 115 -4.49 -2.61 -14.51
N PRO A 116 -4.06 -2.43 -15.78
CA PRO A 116 -4.98 -2.47 -16.91
C PRO A 116 -5.74 -3.77 -17.05
N VAL A 117 -5.16 -4.89 -16.60
CA VAL A 117 -5.71 -6.25 -16.79
C VAL A 117 -6.33 -6.84 -15.52
N MET A 118 -6.21 -6.20 -14.36
CA MET A 118 -6.68 -6.74 -13.05
C MET A 118 -8.19 -6.95 -12.95
N GLN A 119 -9.02 -6.14 -13.60
CA GLN A 119 -10.47 -6.23 -13.47
C GLN A 119 -11.15 -6.92 -14.65
N LYS A 120 -10.67 -6.64 -15.85
CA LYS A 120 -11.17 -7.23 -17.11
C LYS A 120 -10.01 -7.35 -18.09
N THR A 121 -9.87 -8.50 -18.71
CA THR A 121 -8.89 -8.71 -19.77
C THR A 121 -9.50 -8.42 -21.14
N SER A 122 -8.85 -7.53 -21.90
CA SER A 122 -9.09 -7.33 -23.33
C SER A 122 -7.77 -7.19 -24.06
N MET A 123 -7.74 -7.39 -25.35
CA MET A 123 -6.53 -7.25 -26.18
C MET A 123 -5.87 -5.88 -26.00
N LEU A 124 -6.66 -4.80 -26.02
CA LEU A 124 -6.17 -3.44 -25.81
C LEU A 124 -5.52 -3.24 -24.43
N ARG A 125 -6.11 -3.82 -23.39
CA ARG A 125 -5.58 -3.76 -22.02
C ARG A 125 -4.29 -4.54 -21.87
N ARG A 126 -4.18 -5.70 -22.52
CA ARG A 126 -2.92 -6.49 -22.59
C ARG A 126 -1.82 -5.71 -23.31
N ILE A 127 -2.12 -5.06 -24.42
CA ILE A 127 -1.18 -4.19 -25.13
C ILE A 127 -0.72 -3.03 -24.23
N LEU A 128 -1.64 -2.38 -23.51
CA LEU A 128 -1.29 -1.31 -22.58
C LEU A 128 -0.39 -1.81 -21.47
N SER A 129 -0.73 -2.92 -20.83
CA SER A 129 0.09 -3.58 -19.80
C SER A 129 1.50 -3.88 -20.32
N SER A 130 1.61 -4.50 -21.50
CA SER A 130 2.90 -4.82 -22.13
C SER A 130 3.73 -3.55 -22.44
N ARG A 131 3.09 -2.49 -22.90
CA ARG A 131 3.77 -1.20 -23.13
C ARG A 131 4.27 -0.58 -21.83
N MET A 132 3.48 -0.63 -20.76
CA MET A 132 3.91 -0.15 -19.44
C MET A 132 5.10 -0.96 -18.92
N LYS A 133 5.04 -2.30 -19.03
CA LYS A 133 6.16 -3.21 -18.65
C LYS A 133 7.43 -2.89 -19.45
N LYS A 134 7.31 -2.72 -20.77
CA LYS A 134 8.43 -2.32 -21.64
C LYS A 134 8.98 -0.95 -21.29
N ALA A 135 8.10 0.01 -20.98
CA ALA A 135 8.52 1.35 -20.58
C ALA A 135 9.31 1.33 -19.27
N LEU A 136 8.89 0.55 -18.28
CA LEU A 136 9.67 0.36 -17.05
C LEU A 136 11.05 -0.22 -17.38
N ARG A 137 11.11 -1.33 -18.10
CA ARG A 137 12.38 -1.97 -18.48
C ARG A 137 13.36 -1.04 -19.19
N ASN A 138 12.88 -0.19 -20.09
CA ASN A 138 13.71 0.77 -20.82
C ASN A 138 14.19 1.96 -19.98
N ASN A 139 13.67 2.12 -18.76
CA ASN A 139 14.04 3.23 -17.90
C ASN A 139 14.81 2.79 -16.64
N THR A 140 15.01 1.50 -16.40
CA THR A 140 15.69 1.01 -15.19
C THR A 140 17.11 1.57 -15.05
N SER A 141 17.87 1.68 -16.14
CA SER A 141 19.23 2.23 -16.15
C SER A 141 19.34 3.72 -15.81
N ARG A 142 18.21 4.41 -15.59
CA ARG A 142 18.18 5.83 -15.22
C ARG A 142 18.10 6.06 -13.72
N PHE A 143 18.02 4.99 -12.94
CA PHE A 143 17.87 5.06 -11.51
C PHE A 143 19.12 4.54 -10.82
N ASP A 144 19.54 5.23 -9.78
CA ASP A 144 20.68 4.93 -8.95
C ASP A 144 20.33 3.96 -7.81
N GLY A 145 19.05 3.82 -7.50
CA GLY A 145 18.55 2.90 -6.49
C GLY A 145 17.08 2.51 -6.67
N PHE A 146 16.71 1.40 -6.05
CA PHE A 146 15.35 0.85 -6.10
C PHE A 146 14.87 0.47 -4.72
N LEU A 147 13.59 0.74 -4.45
CA LEU A 147 12.86 0.34 -3.26
C LEU A 147 11.68 -0.53 -3.64
N THR A 148 11.31 -1.45 -2.77
CA THR A 148 10.09 -2.26 -2.88
C THR A 148 9.44 -2.42 -1.52
N SER A 149 8.16 -2.82 -1.49
CA SER A 149 7.39 -2.94 -0.24
C SER A 149 7.34 -4.35 0.34
N SER A 150 7.97 -5.33 -0.34
CA SER A 150 8.00 -6.71 0.15
C SER A 150 9.13 -7.52 -0.50
N PRO A 151 9.59 -8.61 0.14
CA PRO A 151 10.55 -9.53 -0.45
C PRO A 151 10.05 -10.13 -1.78
N GLY A 152 8.80 -10.57 -1.86
CA GLY A 152 8.25 -11.15 -3.09
C GLY A 152 8.20 -10.17 -4.25
N LEU A 153 7.88 -8.89 -4.01
CA LEU A 153 7.98 -7.86 -5.06
C LEU A 153 9.44 -7.61 -5.45
N SER A 154 10.37 -7.63 -4.50
CA SER A 154 11.80 -7.51 -4.81
C SER A 154 12.27 -8.63 -5.73
N ASP A 155 11.91 -9.87 -5.42
CA ASP A 155 12.23 -11.04 -6.24
C ASP A 155 11.60 -10.95 -7.64
N TYR A 156 10.33 -10.54 -7.71
CA TYR A 156 9.63 -10.32 -8.98
C TYR A 156 10.34 -9.28 -9.85
N PHE A 157 10.71 -8.13 -9.29
CA PHE A 157 11.37 -7.07 -10.05
C PHE A 157 12.80 -7.43 -10.44
N ASP A 158 13.52 -8.17 -9.59
CA ASP A 158 14.85 -8.69 -9.95
C ASP A 158 14.77 -9.67 -11.14
N GLN A 159 13.88 -10.63 -11.10
CA GLN A 159 13.69 -11.61 -12.16
C GLN A 159 13.25 -10.98 -13.49
N GLU A 160 12.32 -10.03 -13.43
CA GLU A 160 11.69 -9.45 -14.61
C GLU A 160 12.47 -8.28 -15.20
N PHE A 161 13.20 -7.53 -14.40
CA PHE A 161 13.83 -6.26 -14.81
C PHE A 161 15.31 -6.18 -14.47
N GLN A 162 15.88 -7.19 -13.81
CA GLN A 162 17.33 -7.34 -13.54
C GLN A 162 17.93 -6.19 -12.72
N PHE A 163 17.24 -5.76 -11.66
CA PHE A 163 17.78 -4.85 -10.68
C PHE A 163 17.54 -5.34 -9.25
N LYS A 164 18.45 -5.02 -8.35
CA LYS A 164 18.29 -5.28 -6.91
C LYS A 164 17.58 -4.11 -6.25
N SER A 165 16.70 -4.38 -5.30
CA SER A 165 16.00 -3.35 -4.54
C SER A 165 16.19 -3.53 -3.05
N THR A 166 16.17 -2.42 -2.31
CA THR A 166 16.05 -2.43 -0.86
C THR A 166 14.59 -2.63 -0.49
N VAL A 167 14.31 -3.65 0.30
CA VAL A 167 12.95 -3.92 0.78
C VAL A 167 12.65 -3.06 1.99
N LEU A 168 11.60 -2.23 1.89
CA LEU A 168 11.04 -1.43 2.98
C LEU A 168 9.60 -1.85 3.23
N LEU A 169 9.37 -2.54 4.34
CA LEU A 169 8.05 -3.00 4.74
C LEU A 169 7.16 -1.83 5.17
N ASN A 170 5.85 -1.98 4.99
CA ASN A 170 4.87 -0.98 5.40
C ASN A 170 4.49 -1.15 6.88
N VAL A 171 5.48 -1.17 7.76
CA VAL A 171 5.27 -1.31 9.21
C VAL A 171 4.78 0.00 9.83
N ARG A 172 4.13 -0.12 10.98
CA ARG A 172 3.60 0.99 11.76
C ARG A 172 4.34 1.11 13.09
N ASN A 173 4.60 2.33 13.51
CA ASN A 173 5.04 2.62 14.88
C ASN A 173 3.79 2.71 15.78
N ALA A 174 3.51 1.62 16.51
CA ALA A 174 2.45 1.55 17.50
C ALA A 174 2.85 0.58 18.62
N SER A 175 2.16 0.68 19.75
CA SER A 175 2.35 -0.24 20.87
C SER A 175 1.23 -1.29 20.90
N PRO A 176 1.53 -2.53 21.25
CA PRO A 176 0.51 -3.55 21.44
C PRO A 176 -0.56 -3.11 22.44
N LEU A 177 -1.81 -3.35 22.11
CA LEU A 177 -2.96 -3.08 22.97
C LEU A 177 -3.47 -4.38 23.61
N PRO A 178 -4.05 -4.33 24.82
CA PRO A 178 -4.76 -5.48 25.38
C PRO A 178 -5.83 -5.98 24.42
N ARG A 179 -5.99 -7.29 24.30
CA ARG A 179 -7.04 -7.88 23.45
C ARG A 179 -8.37 -7.87 24.21
N PRO A 180 -9.48 -7.49 23.56
CA PRO A 180 -10.79 -7.41 24.21
C PRO A 180 -11.37 -8.79 24.56
N MET A 181 -10.93 -9.86 23.89
CA MET A 181 -11.40 -11.26 24.06
C MET A 181 -12.92 -11.41 23.86
N THR A 182 -13.47 -10.64 22.93
CA THR A 182 -14.91 -10.53 22.63
C THR A 182 -15.33 -11.33 21.41
N LYS A 183 -14.41 -12.08 20.78
CA LYS A 183 -14.62 -12.77 19.50
C LYS A 183 -14.98 -11.81 18.38
N THR A 184 -14.29 -10.66 18.33
CA THR A 184 -14.51 -9.61 17.35
C THR A 184 -13.41 -9.63 16.29
N ILE A 185 -13.80 -9.52 15.02
CA ILE A 185 -12.87 -9.51 13.88
C ILE A 185 -13.07 -8.25 13.07
N GLY A 186 -11.99 -7.54 12.78
CA GLY A 186 -12.01 -6.31 12.00
C GLY A 186 -11.59 -6.50 10.54
N PHE A 187 -12.24 -5.78 9.64
CA PHE A 187 -11.71 -5.43 8.33
C PHE A 187 -11.61 -3.92 8.23
N PHE A 188 -10.39 -3.37 8.23
CA PHE A 188 -10.16 -1.94 8.18
C PHE A 188 -9.41 -1.56 6.89
N GLY A 189 -10.02 -0.68 6.07
CA GLY A 189 -9.43 -0.20 4.83
C GLY A 189 -10.39 -0.19 3.65
N ARG A 190 -9.83 -0.21 2.42
CA ARG A 190 -10.63 -0.05 1.22
C ARG A 190 -11.37 -1.31 0.81
N ILE A 191 -12.70 -1.24 0.75
CA ILE A 191 -13.63 -2.33 0.44
C ILE A 191 -13.79 -2.44 -1.08
N ARG A 192 -12.95 -3.30 -1.72
CA ARG A 192 -12.86 -3.44 -3.18
C ARG A 192 -13.28 -4.79 -3.72
N ASP A 193 -13.34 -5.80 -2.87
CA ASP A 193 -13.60 -7.20 -3.23
C ASP A 193 -14.84 -7.67 -2.48
N PHE A 194 -15.96 -7.72 -3.22
CA PHE A 194 -17.24 -8.08 -2.62
C PHE A 194 -17.27 -9.52 -2.14
N GLU A 195 -16.70 -10.45 -2.91
CA GLU A 195 -16.67 -11.88 -2.56
C GLU A 195 -15.84 -12.15 -1.30
N ALA A 196 -14.69 -11.47 -1.17
CA ALA A 196 -13.90 -11.54 0.06
C ALA A 196 -14.68 -11.04 1.27
N MET A 197 -15.44 -9.95 1.13
CA MET A 197 -16.25 -9.41 2.22
C MET A 197 -17.44 -10.31 2.58
N VAL A 198 -18.07 -10.95 1.59
CA VAL A 198 -19.12 -11.95 1.82
C VAL A 198 -18.56 -13.14 2.60
N SER A 199 -17.43 -13.70 2.13
CA SER A 199 -16.75 -14.81 2.81
C SER A 199 -16.37 -14.44 4.24
N PHE A 200 -15.87 -13.23 4.48
CA PHE A 200 -15.55 -12.71 5.80
C PHE A 200 -16.74 -12.69 6.73
N VAL A 201 -17.83 -12.01 6.33
CA VAL A 201 -19.03 -11.85 7.17
C VAL A 201 -19.70 -13.19 7.47
N GLU A 202 -19.89 -14.04 6.45
CA GLU A 202 -20.55 -15.33 6.59
C GLU A 202 -19.72 -16.31 7.44
N SER A 203 -18.39 -16.30 7.29
CA SER A 203 -17.50 -17.13 8.13
C SER A 203 -17.54 -16.71 9.59
N CYS A 204 -17.57 -15.41 9.88
CA CYS A 204 -17.70 -14.89 11.25
C CYS A 204 -19.04 -15.32 11.87
N GLN A 205 -20.15 -15.09 11.17
CA GLN A 205 -21.50 -15.45 11.65
C GLN A 205 -21.62 -16.94 11.97
N ARG A 206 -21.05 -17.79 11.11
CA ARG A 206 -21.10 -19.25 11.25
C ARG A 206 -20.45 -19.75 12.52
N ILE A 207 -19.40 -19.08 13.02
CA ILE A 207 -18.64 -19.50 14.20
C ILE A 207 -18.93 -18.64 15.44
N GLY A 208 -19.91 -17.74 15.37
CA GLY A 208 -20.31 -16.89 16.49
C GLY A 208 -19.31 -15.78 16.81
N PHE A 209 -18.60 -15.28 15.79
CA PHE A 209 -17.74 -14.13 15.90
C PHE A 209 -18.43 -12.88 15.33
N HIS A 210 -18.09 -11.71 15.87
CA HIS A 210 -18.68 -10.44 15.47
C HIS A 210 -17.78 -9.71 14.44
N PRO A 211 -18.24 -9.50 13.19
CA PRO A 211 -17.46 -8.76 12.19
C PRO A 211 -17.66 -7.23 12.35
N ILE A 212 -16.58 -6.47 12.46
CA ILE A 212 -16.57 -5.01 12.37
C ILE A 212 -15.89 -4.62 11.05
N VAL A 213 -16.50 -3.69 10.30
CA VAL A 213 -15.98 -3.19 9.03
C VAL A 213 -15.83 -1.67 9.11
N ALA A 214 -14.63 -1.16 8.86
CA ALA A 214 -14.37 0.27 8.72
C ALA A 214 -13.64 0.56 7.40
N GLY A 215 -13.98 1.68 6.77
CA GLY A 215 -13.36 2.12 5.54
C GLY A 215 -14.35 2.54 4.47
N ASP A 216 -13.82 2.80 3.28
CA ASP A 216 -14.59 3.18 2.10
C ASP A 216 -14.36 2.19 0.94
N GLY A 217 -15.05 2.37 -0.16
CA GLY A 217 -14.76 1.62 -1.38
C GLY A 217 -15.98 1.34 -2.24
N PRO A 218 -15.75 0.85 -3.47
CA PRO A 218 -16.82 0.65 -4.44
C PRO A 218 -17.84 -0.42 -4.03
N CYS A 219 -17.48 -1.32 -3.10
CA CYS A 219 -18.36 -2.41 -2.67
C CYS A 219 -19.16 -2.11 -1.41
N VAL A 220 -19.00 -0.93 -0.77
CA VAL A 220 -19.69 -0.55 0.48
C VAL A 220 -21.21 -0.67 0.35
N ASN A 221 -21.80 0.01 -0.64
CA ASN A 221 -23.26 0.02 -0.80
C ASN A 221 -23.82 -1.39 -1.07
N GLN A 222 -23.09 -2.20 -1.84
CA GLN A 222 -23.50 -3.57 -2.12
C GLN A 222 -23.42 -4.46 -0.87
N LEU A 223 -22.38 -4.26 -0.04
CA LEU A 223 -22.17 -4.97 1.21
C LEU A 223 -23.27 -4.65 2.23
N LEU A 224 -23.57 -3.37 2.44
CA LEU A 224 -24.60 -2.92 3.38
C LEU A 224 -26.01 -3.32 2.92
N LYS A 225 -26.26 -3.38 1.61
CA LYS A 225 -27.53 -3.91 1.08
C LYS A 225 -27.71 -5.41 1.39
N ARG A 226 -26.61 -6.19 1.31
CA ARG A 226 -26.66 -7.63 1.61
C ARG A 226 -26.72 -7.91 3.12
N TYR A 227 -26.02 -7.11 3.92
CA TYR A 227 -25.91 -7.26 5.39
C TYR A 227 -26.33 -5.96 6.10
N PRO A 228 -27.66 -5.66 6.19
CA PRO A 228 -28.12 -4.38 6.76
C PRO A 228 -27.79 -4.19 8.25
N LYS A 229 -27.46 -5.28 8.96
CA LYS A 229 -27.11 -5.28 10.39
C LYS A 229 -25.59 -5.40 10.63
N LEU A 230 -24.78 -5.29 9.57
CA LEU A 230 -23.34 -5.33 9.70
C LEU A 230 -22.85 -4.12 10.52
N ASP A 231 -21.96 -4.33 11.48
CA ASP A 231 -21.29 -3.27 12.20
C ASP A 231 -20.31 -2.54 11.28
N TYR A 232 -20.82 -1.52 10.60
CA TYR A 232 -20.06 -0.69 9.67
C TYR A 232 -19.83 0.70 10.25
N ARG A 233 -18.54 1.05 10.45
CA ARG A 233 -18.08 2.28 11.10
C ARG A 233 -17.80 3.43 10.13
N GLY A 234 -17.99 3.24 8.83
CA GLY A 234 -17.66 4.25 7.83
C GLY A 234 -16.16 4.42 7.57
N PRO A 235 -15.78 5.46 6.80
CA PRO A 235 -14.38 5.84 6.62
C PRO A 235 -13.75 6.27 7.95
N PHE A 236 -12.45 6.03 8.08
CA PHE A 236 -11.67 6.39 9.27
C PHE A 236 -10.34 7.02 8.86
N ASP A 237 -9.75 7.76 9.76
CA ASP A 237 -8.40 8.32 9.63
C ASP A 237 -7.37 7.56 10.47
N ASP A 238 -6.12 7.96 10.38
CA ASP A 238 -5.02 7.31 11.09
C ASP A 238 -5.13 7.41 12.62
N ALA A 239 -5.71 8.48 13.14
CA ALA A 239 -5.90 8.67 14.58
C ALA A 239 -6.96 7.70 15.15
N GLN A 240 -8.00 7.40 14.39
CA GLN A 240 -9.08 6.48 14.77
C GLN A 240 -8.66 4.99 14.68
N LEU A 241 -7.56 4.69 14.00
CA LEU A 241 -7.14 3.29 13.82
C LEU A 241 -6.83 2.60 15.15
N SER A 242 -6.25 3.30 16.11
CA SER A 242 -5.96 2.75 17.45
C SER A 242 -7.22 2.33 18.20
N GLU A 243 -8.29 3.13 18.11
CA GLU A 243 -9.59 2.84 18.73
C GLU A 243 -10.23 1.61 18.07
N LEU A 244 -10.23 1.55 16.74
CA LEU A 244 -10.72 0.39 15.99
C LEU A 244 -9.94 -0.89 16.32
N MET A 245 -8.62 -0.80 16.46
CA MET A 245 -7.77 -1.94 16.84
C MET A 245 -8.02 -2.40 18.28
N ALA A 246 -8.42 -1.51 19.19
CA ALA A 246 -8.77 -1.88 20.56
C ALA A 246 -10.06 -2.72 20.64
N GLU A 247 -10.97 -2.58 19.66
CA GLU A 247 -12.25 -3.28 19.63
C GLU A 247 -12.18 -4.70 19.06
N ILE A 248 -11.07 -5.10 18.41
CA ILE A 248 -10.97 -6.39 17.71
C ILE A 248 -9.96 -7.33 18.33
N ASP A 249 -10.18 -8.62 18.14
CA ASP A 249 -9.25 -9.68 18.50
C ASP A 249 -8.37 -10.13 17.33
N VAL A 250 -8.92 -10.10 16.10
CA VAL A 250 -8.29 -10.62 14.88
C VAL A 250 -8.53 -9.63 13.73
N MET A 251 -7.54 -9.45 12.87
CA MET A 251 -7.66 -8.67 11.63
C MET A 251 -7.92 -9.60 10.43
N PHE A 252 -8.93 -9.28 9.62
CA PHE A 252 -9.14 -9.94 8.34
C PHE A 252 -8.34 -9.22 7.24
N ALA A 253 -7.31 -9.87 6.73
CA ALA A 253 -6.37 -9.33 5.76
C ALA A 253 -6.23 -10.18 4.50
N MET A 254 -7.28 -10.92 4.13
CA MET A 254 -7.28 -11.75 2.93
C MET A 254 -7.49 -10.94 1.65
N TYR A 255 -6.84 -11.38 0.58
CA TYR A 255 -6.98 -10.84 -0.77
C TYR A 255 -7.10 -11.96 -1.78
N ASN A 256 -7.77 -11.68 -2.90
CA ASN A 256 -7.92 -12.65 -3.98
C ASN A 256 -6.55 -13.04 -4.57
N PRO A 257 -6.15 -14.33 -4.49
CA PRO A 257 -4.86 -14.84 -4.96
C PRO A 257 -4.67 -14.73 -6.48
N GLU A 258 -5.76 -14.59 -7.25
CA GLU A 258 -5.69 -14.45 -8.71
C GLU A 258 -5.16 -13.06 -9.15
N LYS A 259 -5.12 -12.08 -8.24
CA LYS A 259 -4.57 -10.75 -8.55
C LYS A 259 -3.05 -10.83 -8.67
N GLU A 260 -2.51 -10.29 -9.78
CA GLU A 260 -1.10 -10.38 -10.11
C GLU A 260 -0.18 -9.87 -8.99
N ASN A 261 -0.47 -8.70 -8.41
CA ASN A 261 0.32 -8.16 -7.32
C ASN A 261 0.33 -9.06 -6.06
N ILE A 262 -0.80 -9.73 -5.77
CA ILE A 262 -0.90 -10.68 -4.65
C ILE A 262 -0.06 -11.92 -4.94
N ARG A 263 -0.17 -12.45 -6.14
CA ARG A 263 0.58 -13.61 -6.62
C ARG A 263 2.08 -13.37 -6.62
N GLN A 264 2.51 -12.14 -6.91
CA GLN A 264 3.92 -11.74 -6.96
C GLN A 264 4.46 -11.19 -5.62
N GLY A 265 3.67 -11.21 -4.55
CA GLY A 265 4.17 -10.99 -3.21
C GLY A 265 3.85 -9.66 -2.56
N ALA A 266 2.87 -8.91 -3.05
CA ALA A 266 2.37 -7.75 -2.30
C ALA A 266 1.86 -8.18 -0.93
N LEU A 267 2.26 -7.44 0.11
CA LEU A 267 1.87 -7.70 1.49
C LEU A 267 0.80 -6.70 1.95
N PRO A 268 -0.25 -7.14 2.66
CA PRO A 268 -1.30 -6.26 3.16
C PRO A 268 -0.77 -5.31 4.23
N VAL A 269 -0.92 -4.01 4.06
CA VAL A 269 -0.57 -3.01 5.10
C VAL A 269 -1.30 -3.32 6.41
N LYS A 270 -2.58 -3.69 6.34
CA LYS A 270 -3.40 -4.02 7.52
C LYS A 270 -2.87 -5.20 8.36
N MET A 271 -2.08 -6.11 7.78
CA MET A 271 -1.40 -7.17 8.52
C MET A 271 -0.29 -6.60 9.41
N PHE A 272 0.46 -5.61 8.92
CA PHE A 272 1.48 -4.92 9.71
C PHE A 272 0.85 -3.99 10.74
N ASP A 273 -0.22 -3.28 10.36
CA ASP A 273 -0.99 -2.48 11.30
C ASP A 273 -1.51 -3.35 12.45
N ALA A 274 -2.13 -4.47 12.15
CA ALA A 274 -2.63 -5.41 13.14
C ALA A 274 -1.51 -5.93 14.06
N ALA A 275 -0.40 -6.36 13.50
CA ALA A 275 0.74 -6.87 14.26
C ALA A 275 1.34 -5.82 15.20
N ALA A 276 1.41 -4.55 14.78
CA ALA A 276 1.87 -3.45 15.62
C ALA A 276 1.00 -3.23 16.86
N PHE A 277 -0.31 -3.47 16.75
CA PHE A 277 -1.25 -3.43 17.86
C PHE A 277 -1.43 -4.77 18.59
N GLY A 278 -0.63 -5.79 18.28
CA GLY A 278 -0.71 -7.11 18.89
C GLY A 278 -1.91 -7.94 18.45
N ARG A 279 -2.44 -7.69 17.24
CA ARG A 279 -3.56 -8.43 16.65
C ARG A 279 -3.07 -9.42 15.61
N PRO A 280 -3.41 -10.72 15.73
CA PRO A 280 -3.19 -11.69 14.67
C PRO A 280 -4.06 -11.36 13.43
N SER A 281 -3.57 -11.78 12.27
CA SER A 281 -4.28 -11.60 11.00
C SER A 281 -4.70 -12.93 10.39
N VAL A 282 -5.82 -12.93 9.64
CA VAL A 282 -6.14 -14.02 8.71
C VAL A 282 -5.80 -13.56 7.31
N THR A 283 -4.89 -14.27 6.63
CA THR A 283 -4.42 -13.95 5.28
C THR A 283 -4.69 -15.08 4.29
N SER A 284 -4.49 -14.83 2.99
CA SER A 284 -4.71 -15.85 1.95
C SER A 284 -3.58 -16.87 1.91
N ALA A 285 -3.94 -18.16 1.91
CA ALA A 285 -3.01 -19.29 1.73
C ALA A 285 -2.52 -19.38 0.28
N HIS A 286 -1.45 -20.14 0.08
CA HIS A 286 -0.86 -20.48 -1.24
C HIS A 286 -0.42 -19.25 -2.07
N VAL A 287 -0.07 -18.18 -1.40
CA VAL A 287 0.52 -16.96 -1.99
C VAL A 287 1.57 -16.39 -1.03
N PRO A 288 2.53 -15.60 -1.52
CA PRO A 288 3.64 -15.10 -0.68
C PRO A 288 3.23 -14.38 0.59
N MET A 289 2.05 -13.72 0.62
CA MET A 289 1.56 -13.08 1.86
C MET A 289 1.22 -14.11 2.95
N GLY A 290 0.68 -15.27 2.57
CA GLY A 290 0.40 -16.35 3.52
C GLY A 290 1.69 -16.94 4.08
N ASP A 291 2.66 -17.23 3.21
CA ASP A 291 3.97 -17.72 3.62
C ASP A 291 4.69 -16.74 4.55
N PHE A 292 4.62 -15.43 4.22
CA PHE A 292 5.16 -14.37 5.07
C PHE A 292 4.46 -14.31 6.43
N CYS A 293 3.14 -14.40 6.45
CA CYS A 293 2.34 -14.40 7.68
C CYS A 293 2.73 -15.57 8.60
N LEU A 294 2.79 -16.79 8.08
CA LEU A 294 3.15 -17.99 8.83
C LEU A 294 4.61 -17.95 9.32
N LYS A 295 5.56 -17.65 8.43
CA LYS A 295 6.98 -17.55 8.75
C LYS A 295 7.25 -16.59 9.90
N ASN A 296 6.53 -15.47 9.95
CA ASN A 296 6.71 -14.42 10.95
C ASN A 296 5.71 -14.49 12.09
N LYS A 297 4.90 -15.54 12.17
CA LYS A 297 3.91 -15.77 13.24
C LYS A 297 2.94 -14.59 13.42
N LEU A 298 2.51 -13.97 12.31
CA LEU A 298 1.63 -12.79 12.32
C LEU A 298 0.14 -13.17 12.29
N GLY A 299 -0.18 -14.47 12.25
CA GLY A 299 -1.56 -14.94 12.20
C GLY A 299 -1.69 -16.29 11.51
N ALA A 300 -2.90 -16.59 11.03
CA ALA A 300 -3.26 -17.82 10.34
C ALA A 300 -3.58 -17.57 8.86
N VAL A 301 -3.66 -18.65 8.06
CA VAL A 301 -3.92 -18.57 6.62
C VAL A 301 -5.16 -19.38 6.24
N ALA A 302 -5.90 -18.91 5.25
CA ALA A 302 -7.07 -19.58 4.73
C ALA A 302 -7.10 -19.63 3.20
N SER A 303 -7.68 -20.69 2.65
CA SER A 303 -7.97 -20.76 1.21
C SER A 303 -9.05 -19.74 0.84
N PHE A 304 -8.74 -18.86 -0.10
CA PHE A 304 -9.69 -17.83 -0.55
C PHE A 304 -10.96 -18.44 -1.12
N GLY A 305 -12.12 -17.92 -0.72
CA GLY A 305 -13.44 -18.42 -1.14
C GLY A 305 -13.91 -19.70 -0.45
N ASN A 306 -13.10 -20.31 0.42
CA ASN A 306 -13.50 -21.50 1.20
C ASN A 306 -13.88 -21.09 2.64
N GLN A 307 -15.17 -21.04 2.93
CA GLN A 307 -15.70 -20.60 4.23
C GLN A 307 -15.26 -21.48 5.40
N ASP A 308 -15.09 -22.79 5.20
CA ASP A 308 -14.61 -23.70 6.25
C ASP A 308 -13.16 -23.38 6.61
N SER A 309 -12.31 -23.19 5.59
CA SER A 309 -10.93 -22.77 5.78
C SER A 309 -10.82 -21.42 6.47
N VAL A 310 -11.64 -20.44 6.07
CA VAL A 310 -11.68 -19.11 6.70
C VAL A 310 -12.11 -19.21 8.15
N SER A 311 -13.17 -19.97 8.45
CA SER A 311 -13.67 -20.19 9.81
C SER A 311 -12.64 -20.85 10.71
N THR A 312 -11.89 -21.82 10.19
CA THR A 312 -10.78 -22.49 10.93
C THR A 312 -9.66 -21.51 11.21
N ALA A 313 -9.19 -20.79 10.20
CA ALA A 313 -8.12 -19.81 10.35
C ALA A 313 -8.47 -18.67 11.33
N ILE A 314 -9.73 -18.25 11.36
CA ILE A 314 -10.22 -17.27 12.36
C ILE A 314 -10.04 -17.80 13.80
N LYS A 315 -10.46 -19.06 14.05
CA LYS A 315 -10.31 -19.68 15.38
C LYS A 315 -8.84 -19.84 15.74
N GLU A 316 -8.02 -20.31 14.81
CA GLU A 316 -6.57 -20.43 15.02
C GLU A 316 -5.93 -19.07 15.34
N ALA A 317 -6.22 -18.03 14.55
CA ALA A 317 -5.73 -16.68 14.79
C ALA A 317 -6.19 -16.13 16.16
N TYR A 318 -7.43 -16.40 16.56
CA TYR A 318 -7.96 -15.95 17.84
C TYR A 318 -7.17 -16.50 19.03
N GLU A 319 -6.61 -17.70 18.95
CA GLU A 319 -5.78 -18.30 20.01
C GLU A 319 -4.31 -17.81 19.98
N MET A 320 -3.90 -17.09 18.94
CA MET A 320 -2.51 -16.64 18.80
C MET A 320 -2.26 -15.35 19.56
N ASN A 321 -1.05 -15.23 20.12
CA ASN A 321 -0.48 -13.96 20.55
C ASN A 321 0.56 -13.51 19.54
N VAL A 322 0.42 -12.28 19.04
CA VAL A 322 1.31 -11.71 18.03
C VAL A 322 2.15 -10.61 18.66
N LEU A 323 3.45 -10.71 18.44
CA LEU A 323 4.42 -9.65 18.72
C LEU A 323 5.10 -9.30 17.39
N SER A 324 4.93 -8.07 16.93
CA SER A 324 5.65 -7.61 15.74
C SER A 324 7.14 -7.56 16.04
N ILE A 325 7.91 -8.23 15.20
CA ILE A 325 9.38 -8.14 15.21
C ILE A 325 9.90 -7.04 14.27
N TYR A 326 8.99 -6.39 13.54
CA TYR A 326 9.32 -5.34 12.59
C TYR A 326 9.02 -3.99 13.23
N THR A 327 10.00 -3.09 13.22
CA THR A 327 9.86 -1.74 13.74
C THR A 327 9.98 -0.71 12.62
N GLU A 328 9.35 0.43 12.81
CA GLU A 328 9.51 1.55 11.87
C GLU A 328 10.95 2.07 11.85
N ASP A 329 11.66 1.99 12.97
CA ASP A 329 13.06 2.42 13.08
C ASP A 329 14.00 1.55 12.25
N ASP A 330 13.80 0.23 12.20
CA ASP A 330 14.59 -0.65 11.33
C ASP A 330 14.37 -0.31 9.85
N GLU A 331 13.13 -0.06 9.45
CA GLU A 331 12.82 0.31 8.08
C GLU A 331 13.36 1.71 7.73
N ARG A 332 13.27 2.65 8.66
CA ARG A 332 13.90 3.98 8.54
C ARG A 332 15.40 3.88 8.35
N GLN A 333 16.08 3.04 9.13
CA GLN A 333 17.54 2.86 9.02
C GLN A 333 17.93 2.29 7.64
N LYS A 334 17.21 1.30 7.13
CA LYS A 334 17.43 0.75 5.77
C LYS A 334 17.24 1.83 4.71
N PHE A 335 16.17 2.62 4.83
CA PHE A 335 15.89 3.71 3.91
C PHE A 335 17.00 4.77 3.91
N LEU A 336 17.37 5.27 5.07
CA LEU A 336 18.39 6.29 5.21
C LEU A 336 19.78 5.80 4.74
N THR A 337 20.10 4.53 4.97
CA THR A 337 21.33 3.91 4.45
C THR A 337 21.38 3.94 2.92
N LEU A 338 20.27 3.61 2.24
CA LEU A 338 20.18 3.71 0.78
C LEU A 338 20.32 5.17 0.32
N ILE A 339 19.61 6.10 0.96
CA ILE A 339 19.68 7.52 0.59
C ILE A 339 21.12 8.05 0.75
N GLN A 340 21.77 7.75 1.85
CA GLN A 340 23.15 8.18 2.12
C GLN A 340 24.12 7.61 1.08
N SER A 341 24.10 6.31 0.87
CA SER A 341 24.97 5.68 -0.13
C SER A 341 24.76 6.25 -1.54
N THR A 342 23.53 6.66 -1.86
CA THR A 342 23.22 7.30 -3.14
C THR A 342 23.77 8.74 -3.22
N LEU A 343 23.63 9.53 -2.16
CA LEU A 343 24.08 10.93 -2.15
C LEU A 343 25.59 11.09 -2.06
N ASP A 344 26.31 10.10 -1.49
CA ASP A 344 27.76 10.12 -1.30
C ASP A 344 28.54 9.66 -2.55
N THR A 345 27.86 9.11 -3.59
CA THR A 345 28.44 8.73 -4.88
C THR A 345 28.59 9.94 -5.81
#